data_20f80f38e2e5f6cbeeea014eaf9d4ba8
#
_entry.id   20f80f38e2e5f6cbeeea014eaf9d4ba8
#
_cell.length_a   1.000
_cell.length_b   1.000
_cell.length_c   1.000
_cell.angle_alpha   90.00
_cell.angle_beta   90.00
_cell.angle_gamma   90.00
#
_symmetry.space_group_name_H-M   'P 1'
#
loop_
_entity.id
_entity.type
_entity.pdbx_description
1 polymer ?
#
loop_
_entity_poly.entity_id
_entity_poly.type
_entity_poly.pdbx_seq_one_letter_code
_entity_poly.pdbx_strand_id
1 'polypeptide(L)'
;MFVLAAPALATSRTGLPKLLGMSGRTDTLLVRPASIIYTGDGSGILGGFDGSGHGGQFGHLHWSSWTTSQALGNGAVWLDDCTPDCAGGTFHAVPGKLRAFRPSGPIFTRLTITYTYKGKRYIDRRTLARRGSFWAYGISSP
;
A
#
# COMPACT_ATOMS: atom_id res chain seq x y z
N MET A 1 -25.40 28.04 -37.83
CA MET A 1 -24.07 28.16 -37.25
C MET A 1 -23.94 27.11 -36.18
N PHE A 2 -23.28 25.99 -36.50
CA PHE A 2 -23.13 24.90 -35.57
C PHE A 2 -21.82 25.09 -34.84
N VAL A 3 -21.91 25.37 -33.53
CA VAL A 3 -20.76 25.30 -32.66
C VAL A 3 -20.54 23.83 -32.39
N LEU A 4 -19.62 23.23 -33.08
CA LEU A 4 -19.05 21.95 -32.71
C LEU A 4 -18.28 22.19 -31.41
N ALA A 5 -18.92 21.92 -30.28
CA ALA A 5 -18.20 21.74 -29.05
C ALA A 5 -17.24 20.58 -29.31
N ALA A 6 -15.97 20.87 -29.38
CA ALA A 6 -14.96 19.82 -29.37
C ALA A 6 -15.23 18.93 -28.15
N PRO A 7 -15.32 17.61 -28.31
CA PRO A 7 -15.43 16.75 -27.19
C PRO A 7 -14.25 17.07 -26.28
N ALA A 8 -14.54 17.39 -25.02
CA ALA A 8 -13.50 17.47 -24.03
C ALA A 8 -12.71 16.17 -24.15
N LEU A 9 -11.50 16.27 -24.65
CA LEU A 9 -10.60 15.13 -24.68
C LEU A 9 -10.54 14.63 -23.26
N ALA A 10 -11.16 13.49 -23.04
CA ALA A 10 -10.94 12.75 -21.84
C ALA A 10 -9.47 12.40 -21.80
N THR A 11 -8.67 13.30 -21.26
CA THR A 11 -7.23 13.15 -21.15
C THR A 11 -6.86 12.14 -20.06
N SER A 12 -7.83 11.68 -19.29
CA SER A 12 -7.62 10.69 -18.25
C SER A 12 -7.55 9.28 -18.82
N ARG A 13 -6.57 9.08 -19.63
CA ARG A 13 -6.13 7.74 -20.02
C ARG A 13 -5.35 7.06 -18.94
N THR A 14 -4.96 7.82 -17.95
CA THR A 14 -4.44 7.29 -16.72
C THR A 14 -5.61 6.69 -15.99
N GLY A 15 -5.66 5.39 -15.89
CA GLY A 15 -6.55 4.72 -14.99
C GLY A 15 -6.39 5.23 -13.55
N LEU A 16 -6.95 4.56 -12.61
CA LEU A 16 -6.83 4.89 -11.20
C LEU A 16 -5.34 4.90 -10.79
N PRO A 17 -4.94 5.79 -9.89
CA PRO A 17 -3.60 5.74 -9.32
C PRO A 17 -3.32 4.39 -8.68
N LYS A 18 -2.07 3.98 -8.68
CA LYS A 18 -1.62 2.67 -8.22
C LYS A 18 -0.77 2.80 -6.97
N LEU A 19 -0.66 1.71 -6.25
CA LEU A 19 0.32 1.51 -5.18
C LEU A 19 1.25 0.38 -5.55
N LEU A 20 2.46 0.42 -4.97
CA LEU A 20 3.37 -0.71 -5.07
C LEU A 20 2.87 -1.83 -4.16
N GLY A 21 2.55 -2.95 -4.73
CA GLY A 21 2.06 -4.12 -4.04
C GLY A 21 2.71 -5.40 -4.53
N MET A 22 2.42 -6.48 -3.85
CA MET A 22 2.96 -7.79 -4.20
C MET A 22 2.12 -8.46 -5.26
N SER A 23 2.77 -8.97 -6.30
CA SER A 23 2.21 -9.90 -7.26
C SER A 23 3.10 -11.13 -7.28
N GLY A 24 2.67 -12.20 -6.60
CA GLY A 24 3.54 -13.33 -6.34
C GLY A 24 4.72 -12.93 -5.45
N ARG A 25 5.93 -13.05 -5.98
CA ARG A 25 7.18 -12.67 -5.28
C ARG A 25 7.76 -11.34 -5.73
N THR A 26 7.05 -10.61 -6.57
CA THR A 26 7.54 -9.39 -7.20
C THR A 26 6.67 -8.21 -6.79
N ASP A 27 7.30 -7.10 -6.43
CA ASP A 27 6.61 -5.84 -6.22
C ASP A 27 6.33 -5.17 -7.57
N THR A 28 5.10 -4.72 -7.75
CA THR A 28 4.67 -4.01 -8.95
C THR A 28 3.57 -3.01 -8.62
N LEU A 29 3.35 -2.05 -9.51
CA LEU A 29 2.28 -1.07 -9.34
C LEU A 29 0.92 -1.71 -9.66
N LEU A 30 0.01 -1.65 -8.69
CA LEU A 30 -1.30 -2.30 -8.77
C LEU A 30 -2.41 -1.37 -8.29
N VAL A 31 -3.59 -1.54 -8.87
CA VAL A 31 -4.85 -1.05 -8.32
C VAL A 31 -5.38 -2.12 -7.36
N ARG A 32 -5.74 -1.74 -6.15
CA ARG A 32 -6.24 -2.64 -5.10
C ARG A 32 -5.32 -3.84 -4.85
N PRO A 33 -4.04 -3.62 -4.52
CA PRO A 33 -3.15 -4.74 -4.23
C PRO A 33 -3.67 -5.58 -3.06
N ALA A 34 -3.49 -6.89 -3.14
CA ALA A 34 -3.88 -7.81 -2.06
C ALA A 34 -2.97 -7.66 -0.85
N SER A 35 -1.69 -7.39 -1.08
CA SER A 35 -0.71 -7.19 -0.01
C SER A 35 0.36 -6.19 -0.42
N ILE A 36 0.95 -5.55 0.57
CA ILE A 36 1.95 -4.49 0.38
C ILE A 36 3.07 -4.70 1.39
N ILE A 37 4.32 -4.77 0.93
CA ILE A 37 5.48 -4.63 1.80
C ILE A 37 5.77 -3.13 1.91
N TYR A 38 5.52 -2.55 3.08
CA TYR A 38 5.66 -1.11 3.27
C TYR A 38 6.94 -0.69 3.99
N THR A 39 7.73 -1.64 4.45
CA THR A 39 9.04 -1.40 5.06
C THR A 39 10.14 -1.88 4.13
N GLY A 40 11.27 -1.19 4.14
CA GLY A 40 12.39 -1.54 3.27
C GLY A 40 13.08 -2.86 3.61
N ASP A 41 12.94 -3.31 4.85
CA ASP A 41 13.54 -4.56 5.35
C ASP A 41 12.56 -5.75 5.33
N GLY A 42 11.32 -5.54 4.90
CA GLY A 42 10.29 -6.58 4.87
C GLY A 42 9.68 -6.92 6.23
N SER A 43 9.95 -6.13 7.27
CA SER A 43 9.42 -6.38 8.63
C SER A 43 7.97 -5.95 8.81
N GLY A 44 7.43 -5.16 7.90
CA GLY A 44 6.04 -4.70 7.92
C GLY A 44 5.35 -4.99 6.60
N ILE A 45 4.26 -5.75 6.68
CA ILE A 45 3.48 -6.16 5.52
C ILE A 45 2.00 -5.92 5.79
N LEU A 46 1.31 -5.35 4.81
CA LEU A 46 -0.12 -5.16 4.83
C LEU A 46 -0.79 -6.30 4.06
N GLY A 47 -1.83 -6.85 4.60
CA GLY A 47 -2.57 -7.93 3.98
C GLY A 47 -3.89 -8.18 4.69
N GLY A 48 -4.26 -9.43 4.87
CA GLY A 48 -5.50 -9.82 5.52
C GLY A 48 -5.27 -10.93 6.54
N PHE A 49 -6.28 -11.14 7.39
CA PHE A 49 -6.26 -12.21 8.39
C PHE A 49 -6.46 -13.61 7.78
N ASP A 50 -6.77 -13.69 6.50
CA ASP A 50 -6.83 -14.92 5.73
C ASP A 50 -5.45 -15.46 5.32
N GLY A 51 -4.37 -14.73 5.62
CA GLY A 51 -3.00 -15.18 5.43
C GLY A 51 -2.46 -15.99 6.59
N SER A 52 -1.34 -16.69 6.35
CA SER A 52 -0.64 -17.46 7.38
C SER A 52 0.53 -16.71 8.02
N GLY A 53 1.00 -15.63 7.39
CA GLY A 53 2.22 -14.94 7.79
C GLY A 53 3.52 -15.65 7.38
N HIS A 54 3.44 -16.68 6.54
CA HIS A 54 4.57 -17.48 6.10
C HIS A 54 4.58 -17.64 4.58
N GLY A 55 5.77 -17.75 4.01
CA GLY A 55 5.93 -18.10 2.59
C GLY A 55 5.27 -17.14 1.61
N GLY A 56 5.17 -15.86 1.94
CA GLY A 56 4.47 -14.86 1.12
C GLY A 56 2.96 -14.88 1.25
N GLN A 57 2.40 -15.67 2.18
CA GLN A 57 0.96 -15.83 2.40
C GLN A 57 0.47 -14.82 3.44
N PHE A 58 0.32 -13.57 3.05
CA PHE A 58 -0.10 -12.49 3.95
C PHE A 58 -1.58 -12.11 3.82
N GLY A 59 -2.35 -12.89 3.06
CA GLY A 59 -3.77 -12.66 2.90
C GLY A 59 -4.10 -11.46 2.03
N HIS A 60 -5.35 -10.97 2.15
CA HIS A 60 -5.89 -9.98 1.24
C HIS A 60 -6.40 -8.75 1.99
N LEU A 61 -5.87 -7.59 1.62
CA LEU A 61 -6.42 -6.30 2.01
C LEU A 61 -7.84 -6.15 1.48
N HIS A 62 -8.71 -5.54 2.26
CA HIS A 62 -10.02 -5.11 1.83
C HIS A 62 -9.99 -3.61 1.49
N TRP A 63 -10.27 -3.27 0.26
CA TRP A 63 -10.36 -1.88 -0.19
C TRP A 63 -11.82 -1.45 -0.23
N SER A 64 -12.19 -0.54 0.68
CA SER A 64 -13.55 0.00 0.75
C SER A 64 -13.82 1.07 -0.30
N SER A 65 -12.78 1.76 -0.75
CA SER A 65 -12.87 2.71 -1.85
C SER A 65 -11.52 2.84 -2.57
N TRP A 66 -11.60 3.15 -3.85
CA TRP A 66 -10.43 3.44 -4.67
C TRP A 66 -10.85 4.43 -5.75
N THR A 67 -10.44 5.68 -5.60
CA THR A 67 -10.81 6.76 -6.49
C THR A 67 -9.57 7.41 -7.10
N THR A 68 -9.76 8.41 -7.91
CA THR A 68 -8.64 9.18 -8.49
C THR A 68 -7.92 10.05 -7.46
N SER A 69 -8.51 10.30 -6.29
CA SER A 69 -7.94 11.16 -5.24
C SER A 69 -7.44 10.41 -4.03
N GLN A 70 -8.04 9.28 -3.68
CA GLN A 70 -7.63 8.48 -2.53
C GLN A 70 -8.13 7.04 -2.62
N ALA A 71 -7.50 6.17 -1.86
CA ALA A 71 -7.95 4.83 -1.61
C ALA A 71 -8.00 4.58 -0.10
N LEU A 72 -9.05 3.89 0.34
CA LEU A 72 -9.25 3.52 1.74
C LEU A 72 -9.35 2.01 1.83
N GLY A 73 -8.62 1.43 2.76
CA GLY A 73 -8.61 0.00 2.98
C GLY A 73 -8.43 -0.38 4.44
N ASN A 74 -8.63 -1.64 4.71
CA ASN A 74 -8.38 -2.23 6.01
C ASN A 74 -7.96 -3.69 5.85
N GLY A 75 -7.43 -4.25 6.92
CA GLY A 75 -6.97 -5.63 6.93
C GLY A 75 -6.08 -5.91 8.11
N ALA A 76 -5.06 -6.73 7.87
CA ALA A 76 -4.04 -7.07 8.84
C ALA A 76 -2.75 -6.32 8.56
N VAL A 77 -2.18 -5.77 9.61
CA VAL A 77 -0.78 -5.34 9.61
C VAL A 77 0.04 -6.48 10.19
N TRP A 78 0.88 -7.07 9.36
CA TRP A 78 1.77 -8.15 9.74
C TRP A 78 3.11 -7.56 10.15
N LEU A 79 3.46 -7.73 11.43
CA LEU A 79 4.68 -7.20 12.03
C LEU A 79 5.61 -8.33 12.40
N ASP A 80 6.82 -8.31 11.84
CA ASP A 80 7.88 -9.25 12.21
C ASP A 80 8.51 -8.76 13.53
N ASP A 81 8.56 -9.62 14.53
CA ASP A 81 9.18 -9.30 15.83
C ASP A 81 10.71 -9.25 15.74
N CYS A 82 11.29 -9.73 14.65
CA CYS A 82 12.73 -9.73 14.43
C CYS A 82 13.54 -10.36 15.59
N THR A 83 13.00 -11.41 16.20
CA THR A 83 13.64 -12.11 17.29
C THR A 83 13.87 -13.58 16.92
N PRO A 84 15.10 -14.07 16.82
CA PRO A 84 16.39 -13.40 17.13
C PRO A 84 16.86 -12.39 16.10
N ASP A 85 16.34 -12.46 14.86
CA ASP A 85 16.53 -11.51 13.78
C ASP A 85 15.29 -11.50 12.89
N CYS A 86 15.22 -10.61 11.89
CA CYS A 86 14.03 -10.52 11.04
C CYS A 86 13.82 -11.74 10.15
N ALA A 87 14.90 -12.43 9.75
CA ALA A 87 14.78 -13.67 8.96
C ALA A 87 14.25 -14.83 9.80
N GLY A 88 14.62 -14.91 11.08
CA GLY A 88 14.18 -15.93 12.03
C GLY A 88 13.01 -15.48 12.92
N GLY A 89 12.47 -14.29 12.72
CA GLY A 89 11.38 -13.74 13.51
C GLY A 89 10.01 -14.33 13.16
N THR A 90 9.03 -13.97 13.98
CA THR A 90 7.64 -14.37 13.80
C THR A 90 6.79 -13.17 13.43
N PHE A 91 5.94 -13.32 12.42
CA PHE A 91 4.96 -12.29 12.06
C PHE A 91 3.74 -12.36 12.99
N HIS A 92 3.34 -11.19 13.46
CA HIS A 92 2.12 -10.99 14.25
C HIS A 92 1.16 -10.11 13.48
N ALA A 93 -0.10 -10.51 13.36
CA ALA A 93 -1.13 -9.77 12.67
C ALA A 93 -2.00 -8.98 13.63
N VAL A 94 -2.17 -7.70 13.36
CA VAL A 94 -3.08 -6.82 14.09
C VAL A 94 -3.99 -6.09 13.10
N PRO A 95 -5.22 -5.70 13.49
CA PRO A 95 -6.10 -4.93 12.63
C PRO A 95 -5.48 -3.58 12.27
N GLY A 96 -5.61 -3.18 11.01
CA GLY A 96 -5.12 -1.90 10.54
C GLY A 96 -6.01 -1.25 9.50
N LYS A 97 -5.87 0.07 9.40
CA LYS A 97 -6.53 0.90 8.40
C LYS A 97 -5.48 1.58 7.54
N LEU A 98 -5.80 1.71 6.27
CA LEU A 98 -4.91 2.33 5.29
C LEU A 98 -5.62 3.45 4.57
N ARG A 99 -4.85 4.50 4.29
CA ARG A 99 -5.24 5.55 3.37
C ARG A 99 -4.10 5.82 2.41
N ALA A 100 -4.37 5.69 1.12
CA ALA A 100 -3.48 6.13 0.05
C ALA A 100 -4.03 7.42 -0.54
N PHE A 101 -3.17 8.40 -0.76
CA PHE A 101 -3.60 9.72 -1.20
C PHE A 101 -2.47 10.48 -1.89
N ARG A 102 -2.75 11.73 -2.25
CA ARG A 102 -1.82 12.62 -2.94
C ARG A 102 -1.32 12.00 -4.24
N PRO A 103 -2.23 11.79 -5.22
CA PRO A 103 -1.85 11.20 -6.50
C PRO A 103 -0.91 12.13 -7.28
N SER A 104 0.06 11.52 -7.95
CA SER A 104 0.96 12.19 -8.88
C SER A 104 1.33 11.21 -9.98
N GLY A 105 1.01 11.55 -11.23
CA GLY A 105 1.18 10.62 -12.34
C GLY A 105 0.40 9.33 -12.10
N PRO A 106 1.04 8.16 -12.27
CA PRO A 106 0.34 6.87 -12.19
C PRO A 106 0.17 6.33 -10.77
N ILE A 107 0.59 7.06 -9.72
CA ILE A 107 0.65 6.53 -8.36
C ILE A 107 -0.01 7.44 -7.33
N PHE A 108 -0.42 6.83 -6.21
CA PHE A 108 -0.55 7.55 -4.94
C PHE A 108 0.83 7.70 -4.31
N THR A 109 1.20 8.93 -3.93
CA THR A 109 2.53 9.22 -3.37
C THR A 109 2.60 9.07 -1.87
N ARG A 110 1.47 8.98 -1.18
CA ARG A 110 1.40 8.88 0.28
C ARG A 110 0.57 7.68 0.70
N LEU A 111 1.04 7.02 1.75
CA LEU A 111 0.35 5.91 2.39
C LEU A 111 0.42 6.11 3.91
N THR A 112 -0.74 6.17 4.55
CA THR A 112 -0.83 6.23 6.01
C THR A 112 -1.46 4.93 6.53
N ILE A 113 -0.80 4.32 7.50
CA ILE A 113 -1.21 3.07 8.11
C ILE A 113 -1.44 3.33 9.58
N THR A 114 -2.63 3.00 10.09
CA THR A 114 -2.98 3.17 11.49
C THR A 114 -3.30 1.81 12.10
N TYR A 115 -2.66 1.48 13.21
CA TYR A 115 -2.89 0.23 13.92
C TYR A 115 -2.55 0.37 15.40
N THR A 116 -3.02 -0.58 16.20
CA THR A 116 -2.67 -0.70 17.63
C THR A 116 -1.93 -2.00 17.84
N TYR A 117 -0.79 -1.93 18.52
CA TYR A 117 0.02 -3.10 18.84
C TYR A 117 0.48 -3.00 20.29
N LYS A 118 0.22 -4.05 21.08
CA LYS A 118 0.53 -4.10 22.52
C LYS A 118 0.00 -2.88 23.30
N GLY A 119 -1.25 -2.48 22.99
CA GLY A 119 -1.92 -1.36 23.66
C GLY A 119 -1.48 0.03 23.19
N LYS A 120 -0.54 0.13 22.28
CA LYS A 120 -0.04 1.40 21.76
C LYS A 120 -0.54 1.62 20.32
N ARG A 121 -1.03 2.83 20.06
CA ARG A 121 -1.44 3.25 18.71
C ARG A 121 -0.23 3.72 17.92
N TYR A 122 -0.15 3.24 16.69
CA TYR A 122 0.86 3.65 15.71
C TYR A 122 0.20 4.27 14.50
N ILE A 123 0.81 5.33 14.00
CA ILE A 123 0.49 5.93 12.72
C ILE A 123 1.80 5.92 11.91
N ASP A 124 1.85 5.07 10.90
CA ASP A 124 3.00 4.94 10.04
C ASP A 124 2.72 5.69 8.74
N ARG A 125 3.60 6.61 8.38
CA ARG A 125 3.47 7.44 7.18
C ARG A 125 4.57 7.10 6.21
N ARG A 126 4.16 6.73 5.00
CA ARG A 126 5.09 6.33 3.94
C ARG A 126 4.91 7.19 2.71
N THR A 127 6.01 7.40 2.01
CA THR A 127 6.05 8.04 0.69
C THR A 127 6.42 6.99 -0.33
N LEU A 128 5.63 6.88 -1.40
CA LEU A 128 5.99 6.05 -2.55
C LEU A 128 6.70 6.93 -3.56
N ALA A 129 7.92 6.59 -3.91
CA ALA A 129 8.74 7.33 -4.85
C ALA A 129 9.58 6.40 -5.71
N ARG A 130 9.98 6.91 -6.86
CA ARG A 130 10.89 6.21 -7.74
C ARG A 130 12.32 6.41 -7.24
N ARG A 131 13.05 5.31 -7.11
CA ARG A 131 14.46 5.31 -6.77
C ARG A 131 15.23 4.60 -7.89
N GLY A 132 15.86 5.40 -8.75
CA GLY A 132 16.50 4.85 -9.94
C GLY A 132 15.48 4.17 -10.85
N SER A 133 15.62 2.86 -11.06
CA SER A 133 14.74 2.07 -11.93
C SER A 133 13.57 1.38 -11.21
N PHE A 134 13.43 1.53 -9.90
CA PHE A 134 12.37 0.86 -9.13
C PHE A 134 11.58 1.84 -8.24
N TRP A 135 10.40 1.40 -7.83
CA TRP A 135 9.55 2.10 -6.86
C TRP A 135 9.81 1.57 -5.46
N ALA A 136 9.77 2.43 -4.48
CA ALA A 136 9.94 2.03 -3.09
C ALA A 136 9.15 2.93 -2.14
N TYR A 137 8.71 2.36 -1.02
CA TYR A 137 8.19 3.12 0.10
C TYR A 137 9.35 3.62 0.97
N GLY A 138 9.29 4.89 1.33
CA GLY A 138 10.19 5.50 2.29
C GLY A 138 9.40 6.09 3.45
N ILE A 139 10.08 6.41 4.54
CA ILE A 139 9.47 7.11 5.66
C ILE A 139 9.20 8.54 5.24
N SER A 140 7.95 9.00 5.41
CA SER A 140 7.62 10.41 5.19
C SER A 140 8.17 11.24 6.32
N SER A 141 8.84 12.33 5.98
CA SER A 141 9.15 13.37 6.96
C SER A 141 7.86 13.95 7.53
N PRO A 142 7.84 14.26 8.82
CA PRO A 142 6.67 14.89 9.43
C PRO A 142 6.37 16.26 8.83
#